data_fcc78bd8a49410402fe384e1c302ec42
#
_entry.id   fcc78bd8a49410402fe384e1c302ec42
#
_cell.length_a   1.000
_cell.length_b   1.000
_cell.length_c   1.000
_cell.angle_alpha   90.00
_cell.angle_beta   90.00
_cell.angle_gamma   90.00
#
_symmetry.space_group_name_H-M   'P 1'
#
loop_
_entity.id
_entity.type
_entity.pdbx_description
1 polymer ?
#
loop_
_entity_poly.entity_id
_entity_poly.type
_entity_poly.pdbx_seq_one_letter_code
_entity_poly.pdbx_strand_id
1 'polypeptide(L)'
;MQLIDGKATAAAIKAEIAEEVQHIIENGGKRPHLAAILVGHDGGSETYVKNKVLACEACGFKSTLLRFEDDITEEFLLEQVEKLNNDADIDGFIVQLPLPKHISEQKVIEAIDYRKDVDGFHPINVGRMAIGLPCYISATPLGIVTLLKRYGIETSGKKCVVLGRSNIVGKPMAQLMMQKQYGDSTVTVCHSRSKTLKEECQQADIIIAAIGKPNFVTADMVKEGAVIVDVGTTRVPDATRKSGFRLCGDVDFENVATKCSFITPVPGGVGPMTICSLMKNTLSAGKKEFYK
;
A
#
# COMPACT_ATOMS: atom_id res chain seq x y z
N MET A 1 -16.43 -19.73 0.75
CA MET A 1 -15.55 -18.59 0.54
C MET A 1 -16.07 -17.37 1.31
N GLN A 2 -15.18 -16.65 2.00
CA GLN A 2 -15.48 -15.36 2.63
C GLN A 2 -14.77 -14.23 1.87
N LEU A 3 -15.50 -13.16 1.57
CA LEU A 3 -14.93 -11.97 0.93
C LEU A 3 -14.16 -11.14 1.97
N ILE A 4 -12.93 -10.73 1.65
CA ILE A 4 -12.14 -9.78 2.45
C ILE A 4 -12.49 -8.37 1.98
N ASP A 5 -13.45 -7.74 2.63
CA ASP A 5 -13.90 -6.37 2.29
C ASP A 5 -12.93 -5.32 2.85
N GLY A 6 -11.97 -4.91 2.02
CA GLY A 6 -11.02 -3.88 2.38
C GLY A 6 -11.64 -2.48 2.47
N LYS A 7 -12.73 -2.22 1.74
CA LYS A 7 -13.44 -0.93 1.81
C LYS A 7 -14.10 -0.73 3.17
N ALA A 8 -14.82 -1.74 3.65
CA ALA A 8 -15.45 -1.70 4.98
C ALA A 8 -14.39 -1.63 6.08
N THR A 9 -13.33 -2.44 6.00
CA THR A 9 -12.22 -2.44 6.95
C THR A 9 -11.51 -1.09 7.00
N ALA A 10 -11.21 -0.50 5.83
CA ALA A 10 -10.57 0.82 5.77
C ALA A 10 -11.47 1.93 6.34
N ALA A 11 -12.79 1.84 6.15
CA ALA A 11 -13.72 2.80 6.74
C ALA A 11 -13.71 2.72 8.26
N ALA A 12 -13.75 1.52 8.84
CA ALA A 12 -13.68 1.33 10.28
C ALA A 12 -12.37 1.87 10.87
N ILE A 13 -11.22 1.55 10.28
CA ILE A 13 -9.92 2.03 10.77
C ILE A 13 -9.79 3.55 10.63
N LYS A 14 -10.32 4.16 9.55
CA LYS A 14 -10.32 5.63 9.44
C LYS A 14 -11.17 6.30 10.52
N ALA A 15 -12.28 5.69 10.92
CA ALA A 15 -13.06 6.17 12.05
C ALA A 15 -12.27 6.07 13.37
N GLU A 16 -11.61 4.94 13.64
CA GLU A 16 -10.71 4.78 14.79
C GLU A 16 -9.60 5.87 14.81
N ILE A 17 -9.01 6.17 13.65
CA ILE A 17 -8.00 7.24 13.52
C ILE A 17 -8.62 8.61 13.80
N ALA A 18 -9.82 8.88 13.30
CA ALA A 18 -10.50 10.16 13.51
C ALA A 18 -10.80 10.41 14.99
N GLU A 19 -11.24 9.40 15.72
CA GLU A 19 -11.46 9.46 17.18
C GLU A 19 -10.14 9.76 17.91
N GLU A 20 -9.05 9.09 17.54
CA GLU A 20 -7.73 9.34 18.14
C GLU A 20 -7.23 10.76 17.85
N VAL A 21 -7.41 11.26 16.64
CA VAL A 21 -7.05 12.63 16.26
C VAL A 21 -7.86 13.65 17.04
N GLN A 22 -9.15 13.42 17.18
CA GLN A 22 -10.01 14.29 17.99
C GLN A 22 -9.51 14.37 19.43
N HIS A 23 -9.17 13.22 20.02
CA HIS A 23 -8.61 13.17 21.38
C HIS A 23 -7.28 13.92 21.50
N ILE A 24 -6.38 13.80 20.50
CA ILE A 24 -5.12 14.56 20.46
C ILE A 24 -5.40 16.07 20.49
N ILE A 25 -6.34 16.54 19.67
CA ILE A 25 -6.67 17.97 19.55
C ILE A 25 -7.31 18.49 20.85
N GLU A 26 -8.24 17.75 21.43
CA GLU A 26 -8.91 18.11 22.70
C GLU A 26 -7.93 18.23 23.87
N ASN A 27 -6.82 17.48 23.83
CA ASN A 27 -5.73 17.57 24.80
C ASN A 27 -4.64 18.60 24.44
N GLY A 28 -4.91 19.50 23.49
CA GLY A 28 -3.98 20.56 23.09
C GLY A 28 -2.82 20.10 22.18
N GLY A 29 -2.89 18.86 21.67
CA GLY A 29 -1.90 18.34 20.72
C GLY A 29 -2.07 18.91 19.32
N LYS A 30 -1.02 18.80 18.51
CA LYS A 30 -1.02 19.24 17.12
C LYS A 30 -1.85 18.27 16.25
N ARG A 31 -2.66 18.84 15.37
CA ARG A 31 -3.36 18.07 14.33
C ARG A 31 -2.34 17.47 13.35
N PRO A 32 -2.33 16.15 13.09
CA PRO A 32 -1.42 15.55 12.11
C PRO A 32 -1.56 16.19 10.73
N HIS A 33 -0.45 16.40 10.04
CA HIS A 33 -0.39 17.07 8.74
C HIS A 33 0.35 16.23 7.70
N LEU A 34 -0.38 15.81 6.66
CA LEU A 34 0.15 15.12 5.50
C LEU A 34 0.31 16.09 4.34
N ALA A 35 1.51 16.14 3.73
CA ALA A 35 1.67 16.78 2.43
C ALA A 35 1.79 15.73 1.32
N ALA A 36 1.41 16.11 0.10
CA ALA A 36 1.58 15.29 -1.09
C ALA A 36 2.10 16.15 -2.25
N ILE A 37 3.07 15.64 -2.98
CA ILE A 37 3.53 16.21 -4.23
C ILE A 37 2.99 15.35 -5.37
N LEU A 38 2.38 15.98 -6.38
CA LEU A 38 1.95 15.38 -7.62
C LEU A 38 2.62 16.09 -8.79
N VAL A 39 3.32 15.33 -9.65
CA VAL A 39 3.97 15.83 -10.86
C VAL A 39 3.26 15.24 -12.08
N GLY A 40 2.83 16.12 -12.99
CA GLY A 40 2.11 15.74 -14.21
C GLY A 40 0.64 15.41 -13.99
N HIS A 41 0.00 14.87 -15.05
CA HIS A 41 -1.44 14.67 -15.18
C HIS A 41 -1.83 13.21 -15.39
N ASP A 42 -1.09 12.25 -14.84
CA ASP A 42 -1.52 10.85 -14.92
C ASP A 42 -2.84 10.64 -14.16
N GLY A 43 -3.89 10.24 -14.87
CA GLY A 43 -5.22 10.11 -14.30
C GLY A 43 -5.34 9.06 -13.18
N GLY A 44 -4.41 8.09 -13.11
CA GLY A 44 -4.31 7.16 -12.00
C GLY A 44 -3.81 7.88 -10.75
N SER A 45 -2.70 8.59 -10.88
CA SER A 45 -2.07 9.38 -9.83
C SER A 45 -3.01 10.47 -9.30
N GLU A 46 -3.72 11.18 -10.18
CA GLU A 46 -4.73 12.18 -9.78
C GLU A 46 -5.84 11.58 -8.91
N THR A 47 -6.36 10.41 -9.32
CA THR A 47 -7.39 9.70 -8.56
C THR A 47 -6.88 9.27 -7.19
N TYR A 48 -5.64 8.76 -7.11
CA TYR A 48 -5.02 8.36 -5.85
C TYR A 48 -4.81 9.54 -4.91
N VAL A 49 -4.25 10.65 -5.41
CA VAL A 49 -4.03 11.86 -4.61
C VAL A 49 -5.35 12.46 -4.12
N LYS A 50 -6.38 12.52 -4.96
CA LYS A 50 -7.72 12.96 -4.54
C LYS A 50 -8.26 12.10 -3.40
N ASN A 51 -8.13 10.78 -3.49
CA ASN A 51 -8.60 9.88 -2.45
C ASN A 51 -7.77 10.01 -1.15
N LYS A 52 -6.47 10.34 -1.23
CA LYS A 52 -5.62 10.63 -0.07
C LYS A 52 -6.07 11.91 0.63
N VAL A 53 -6.39 12.98 -0.10
CA VAL A 53 -6.93 14.23 0.47
C VAL A 53 -8.27 13.97 1.17
N LEU A 54 -9.20 13.27 0.54
CA LEU A 54 -10.47 12.89 1.15
C LEU A 54 -10.28 12.02 2.41
N ALA A 55 -9.26 11.16 2.42
CA ALA A 55 -8.95 10.36 3.59
C ALA A 55 -8.37 11.21 4.73
N CYS A 56 -7.54 12.22 4.44
CA CYS A 56 -7.07 13.18 5.43
C CYS A 56 -8.26 13.93 6.08
N GLU A 57 -9.21 14.42 5.27
CA GLU A 57 -10.42 15.07 5.77
C GLU A 57 -11.22 14.13 6.67
N ALA A 58 -11.44 12.88 6.24
CA ALA A 58 -12.19 11.88 6.99
C ALA A 58 -11.50 11.49 8.32
N CYS A 59 -10.17 11.56 8.39
CA CYS A 59 -9.40 11.31 9.61
C CYS A 59 -9.17 12.57 10.47
N GLY A 60 -9.64 13.74 10.03
CA GLY A 60 -9.43 15.00 10.75
C GLY A 60 -8.02 15.56 10.63
N PHE A 61 -7.22 15.12 9.64
CA PHE A 61 -5.87 15.61 9.38
C PHE A 61 -5.88 16.94 8.64
N LYS A 62 -4.81 17.72 8.80
CA LYS A 62 -4.45 18.78 7.85
C LYS A 62 -3.81 18.15 6.62
N SER A 63 -4.10 18.66 5.42
CA SER A 63 -3.49 18.20 4.17
C SER A 63 -3.01 19.35 3.31
N THR A 64 -1.85 19.19 2.70
CA THR A 64 -1.29 20.11 1.71
C THR A 64 -1.00 19.36 0.42
N LEU A 65 -1.47 19.87 -0.71
CA LEU A 65 -1.21 19.30 -2.03
C LEU A 65 -0.43 20.28 -2.88
N LEU A 66 0.78 19.90 -3.28
CA LEU A 66 1.61 20.61 -4.24
C LEU A 66 1.46 19.91 -5.60
N ARG A 67 1.06 20.70 -6.62
CA ARG A 67 0.92 20.20 -8.00
C ARG A 67 1.92 20.91 -8.88
N PHE A 68 2.59 20.15 -9.71
CA PHE A 68 3.56 20.62 -10.68
C PHE A 68 3.31 19.99 -12.04
N GLU A 69 3.68 20.70 -13.10
CA GLU A 69 3.61 20.21 -14.47
C GLU A 69 4.64 19.10 -14.70
N ASP A 70 4.47 18.34 -15.76
CA ASP A 70 5.32 17.17 -16.06
C ASP A 70 6.71 17.52 -16.61
N ASP A 71 6.92 18.80 -16.97
CA ASP A 71 8.18 19.35 -17.50
C ASP A 71 9.12 19.96 -16.45
N ILE A 72 8.76 19.93 -15.15
CA ILE A 72 9.66 20.40 -14.10
C ILE A 72 10.96 19.61 -14.07
N THR A 73 12.05 20.27 -13.67
CA THR A 73 13.34 19.60 -13.54
C THR A 73 13.44 18.76 -12.26
N GLU A 74 14.35 17.77 -12.25
CA GLU A 74 14.66 16.98 -11.05
C GLU A 74 15.13 17.88 -9.90
N GLU A 75 15.99 18.87 -10.20
CA GLU A 75 16.51 19.82 -9.22
C GLU A 75 15.40 20.62 -8.56
N PHE A 76 14.45 21.14 -9.36
CA PHE A 76 13.30 21.87 -8.82
C PHE A 76 12.47 20.99 -7.87
N LEU A 77 12.21 19.72 -8.26
CA LEU A 77 11.46 18.80 -7.40
C LEU A 77 12.21 18.51 -6.08
N LEU A 78 13.54 18.31 -6.15
CA LEU A 78 14.37 18.10 -4.96
C LEU A 78 14.38 19.32 -4.03
N GLU A 79 14.35 20.54 -4.57
CA GLU A 79 14.18 21.76 -3.75
C GLU A 79 12.81 21.79 -3.03
N GLN A 80 11.73 21.32 -3.67
CA GLN A 80 10.43 21.25 -3.00
C GLN A 80 10.42 20.16 -1.91
N VAL A 81 11.07 19.02 -2.14
CA VAL A 81 11.27 17.97 -1.13
C VAL A 81 12.02 18.54 0.07
N GLU A 82 13.11 19.28 -0.15
CA GLU A 82 13.89 19.90 0.92
C GLU A 82 13.07 20.94 1.73
N LYS A 83 12.21 21.72 1.08
CA LYS A 83 11.29 22.63 1.79
C LYS A 83 10.34 21.87 2.71
N LEU A 84 9.77 20.74 2.25
CA LEU A 84 8.88 19.92 3.09
C LEU A 84 9.65 19.20 4.21
N ASN A 85 10.90 18.77 3.97
CA ASN A 85 11.76 18.24 5.02
C ASN A 85 11.95 19.23 6.17
N ASN A 86 12.14 20.50 5.86
CA ASN A 86 12.42 21.57 6.82
C ASN A 86 11.16 22.25 7.40
N ASP A 87 9.97 21.95 6.89
CA ASP A 87 8.72 22.50 7.41
C ASP A 87 8.27 21.75 8.66
N ALA A 88 8.37 22.41 9.81
CA ALA A 88 7.99 21.82 11.11
C ALA A 88 6.47 21.55 11.26
N ASP A 89 5.63 22.17 10.41
CA ASP A 89 4.19 21.90 10.41
C ASP A 89 3.83 20.60 9.66
N ILE A 90 4.69 20.11 8.77
CA ILE A 90 4.49 18.85 8.05
C ILE A 90 5.04 17.68 8.86
N ASP A 91 4.17 16.75 9.26
CA ASP A 91 4.56 15.54 10.00
C ASP A 91 5.06 14.43 9.08
N GLY A 92 4.48 14.32 7.91
CA GLY A 92 4.92 13.39 6.87
C GLY A 92 4.47 13.84 5.50
N PHE A 93 5.16 13.37 4.47
CA PHE A 93 4.76 13.66 3.10
C PHE A 93 5.10 12.53 2.14
N ILE A 94 4.51 12.60 0.98
CA ILE A 94 4.69 11.65 -0.10
C ILE A 94 4.98 12.39 -1.40
N VAL A 95 5.74 11.77 -2.28
CA VAL A 95 5.82 12.13 -3.69
C VAL A 95 5.12 11.04 -4.48
N GLN A 96 3.99 11.39 -5.12
CA GLN A 96 3.16 10.41 -5.83
C GLN A 96 3.89 9.80 -7.02
N LEU A 97 4.07 8.49 -7.00
CA LEU A 97 4.65 7.74 -8.11
C LEU A 97 3.55 7.26 -9.10
N PRO A 98 3.88 7.04 -10.38
CA PRO A 98 5.20 7.22 -10.99
C PRO A 98 5.53 8.70 -11.28
N LEU A 99 6.82 9.00 -11.39
CA LEU A 99 7.32 10.31 -11.83
C LEU A 99 7.59 10.32 -13.36
N PRO A 100 7.66 11.51 -13.99
CA PRO A 100 8.15 11.64 -15.36
C PRO A 100 9.53 10.99 -15.54
N LYS A 101 9.79 10.39 -16.72
CA LYS A 101 10.98 9.56 -16.97
C LYS A 101 12.33 10.26 -16.79
N HIS A 102 12.36 11.59 -16.88
CA HIS A 102 13.58 12.38 -16.71
C HIS A 102 13.91 12.67 -15.25
N ILE A 103 13.00 12.31 -14.32
CA ILE A 103 13.20 12.47 -12.88
C ILE A 103 13.46 11.09 -12.26
N SER A 104 14.52 10.95 -11.50
CA SER A 104 14.87 9.71 -10.81
C SER A 104 14.03 9.50 -9.57
N GLU A 105 13.10 8.54 -9.60
CA GLU A 105 12.30 8.16 -8.43
C GLU A 105 13.20 7.81 -7.22
N GLN A 106 14.31 7.11 -7.46
CA GLN A 106 15.23 6.71 -6.38
C GLN A 106 15.86 7.92 -5.68
N LYS A 107 16.35 8.91 -6.45
CA LYS A 107 16.93 10.13 -5.86
C LYS A 107 15.89 10.90 -5.04
N VAL A 108 14.66 11.00 -5.56
CA VAL A 108 13.57 11.70 -4.86
C VAL A 108 13.22 10.98 -3.56
N ILE A 109 13.11 9.64 -3.58
CA ILE A 109 12.84 8.85 -2.37
C ILE A 109 13.94 9.03 -1.32
N GLU A 110 15.22 8.99 -1.74
CA GLU A 110 16.36 9.17 -0.84
C GLU A 110 16.51 10.61 -0.31
N ALA A 111 15.98 11.60 -1.03
CA ALA A 111 15.98 12.99 -0.58
C ALA A 111 14.91 13.29 0.50
N ILE A 112 13.87 12.47 0.61
CA ILE A 112 12.88 12.60 1.67
C ILE A 112 13.53 12.27 3.01
N ASP A 113 13.34 13.12 4.03
CA ASP A 113 13.76 12.75 5.40
C ASP A 113 13.00 11.48 5.82
N TYR A 114 13.73 10.41 6.12
CA TYR A 114 13.15 9.12 6.52
C TYR A 114 12.17 9.23 7.69
N ARG A 115 12.29 10.28 8.51
CA ARG A 115 11.38 10.59 9.63
C ARG A 115 10.04 11.15 9.17
N LYS A 116 9.95 11.59 7.90
CA LYS A 116 8.74 12.12 7.25
C LYS A 116 8.26 11.25 6.08
N ASP A 117 8.98 10.17 5.75
CA ASP A 117 8.64 9.19 4.71
C ASP A 117 7.49 8.28 5.14
N VAL A 118 6.27 8.81 5.16
CA VAL A 118 5.10 8.04 5.59
C VAL A 118 4.60 7.02 4.57
N ASP A 119 5.14 7.01 3.33
CA ASP A 119 4.94 5.90 2.38
C ASP A 119 5.82 4.67 2.74
N GLY A 120 6.89 4.85 3.53
CA GLY A 120 7.80 3.79 3.95
C GLY A 120 8.70 3.25 2.84
N PHE A 121 9.11 4.10 1.91
CA PHE A 121 9.95 3.72 0.75
C PHE A 121 11.43 4.06 0.94
N HIS A 122 11.75 4.97 1.86
CA HIS A 122 13.12 5.37 2.12
C HIS A 122 13.96 4.16 2.58
N PRO A 123 15.21 4.00 2.08
CA PRO A 123 16.07 2.85 2.42
C PRO A 123 16.24 2.60 3.92
N ILE A 124 16.24 3.66 4.75
CA ILE A 124 16.32 3.53 6.21
C ILE A 124 15.06 2.84 6.76
N ASN A 125 13.85 3.26 6.34
CA ASN A 125 12.59 2.63 6.74
C ASN A 125 12.52 1.18 6.27
N VAL A 126 12.89 0.93 5.00
CA VAL A 126 12.94 -0.43 4.42
C VAL A 126 13.93 -1.33 5.20
N GLY A 127 15.13 -0.83 5.51
CA GLY A 127 16.12 -1.58 6.27
C GLY A 127 15.64 -1.87 7.70
N ARG A 128 15.06 -0.88 8.39
CA ARG A 128 14.50 -1.05 9.74
C ARG A 128 13.35 -2.06 9.75
N MET A 129 12.45 -1.95 8.78
CA MET A 129 11.36 -2.93 8.60
C MET A 129 11.92 -4.35 8.39
N ALA A 130 12.94 -4.50 7.53
CA ALA A 130 13.53 -5.81 7.23
C ALA A 130 14.07 -6.54 8.46
N ILE A 131 14.57 -5.81 9.46
CA ILE A 131 15.11 -6.36 10.71
C ILE A 131 14.16 -6.21 11.91
N GLY A 132 12.89 -5.80 11.66
CA GLY A 132 11.84 -5.75 12.69
C GLY A 132 11.95 -4.56 13.65
N LEU A 133 12.66 -3.49 13.30
CA LEU A 133 12.72 -2.26 14.10
C LEU A 133 11.52 -1.35 13.82
N PRO A 134 11.09 -0.52 14.81
CA PRO A 134 10.03 0.47 14.60
C PRO A 134 10.34 1.43 13.46
N CYS A 135 9.43 1.57 12.50
CA CYS A 135 9.57 2.42 11.32
C CYS A 135 8.22 2.59 10.60
N TYR A 136 8.17 3.48 9.61
CA TYR A 136 7.06 3.49 8.68
C TYR A 136 7.18 2.32 7.72
N ILE A 137 6.11 1.55 7.61
CA ILE A 137 6.03 0.37 6.73
C ILE A 137 5.34 0.79 5.44
N SER A 138 5.83 0.28 4.32
CA SER A 138 5.19 0.48 3.01
C SER A 138 3.67 0.26 3.09
N ALA A 139 2.89 1.24 2.64
CA ALA A 139 1.46 1.33 2.92
C ALA A 139 0.65 0.12 2.43
N THR A 140 0.91 -0.39 1.22
CA THR A 140 0.18 -1.55 0.67
C THR A 140 0.47 -2.84 1.46
N PRO A 141 1.72 -3.23 1.72
CA PRO A 141 2.02 -4.37 2.59
C PRO A 141 1.44 -4.25 4.00
N LEU A 142 1.52 -3.07 4.62
CA LEU A 142 0.90 -2.81 5.93
C LEU A 142 -0.61 -3.02 5.88
N GLY A 143 -1.26 -2.57 4.81
CA GLY A 143 -2.69 -2.78 4.59
C GLY A 143 -3.07 -4.25 4.48
N ILE A 144 -2.26 -5.04 3.79
CA ILE A 144 -2.49 -6.48 3.61
C ILE A 144 -2.38 -7.22 4.95
N VAL A 145 -1.32 -7.03 5.72
CA VAL A 145 -1.19 -7.70 7.03
C VAL A 145 -2.28 -7.24 8.00
N THR A 146 -2.72 -5.98 7.90
CA THR A 146 -3.85 -5.48 8.68
C THR A 146 -5.16 -6.18 8.30
N LEU A 147 -5.42 -6.40 7.00
CA LEU A 147 -6.58 -7.16 6.53
C LEU A 147 -6.56 -8.60 7.06
N LEU A 148 -5.45 -9.31 6.87
CA LEU A 148 -5.31 -10.69 7.34
C LEU A 148 -5.61 -10.79 8.85
N LYS A 149 -5.06 -9.86 9.64
CA LYS A 149 -5.30 -9.80 11.09
C LYS A 149 -6.76 -9.49 11.44
N ARG A 150 -7.39 -8.52 10.77
CA ARG A 150 -8.80 -8.12 11.04
C ARG A 150 -9.80 -9.21 10.69
N TYR A 151 -9.46 -10.07 9.72
CA TYR A 151 -10.27 -11.23 9.35
C TYR A 151 -9.94 -12.50 10.15
N GLY A 152 -9.01 -12.43 11.13
CA GLY A 152 -8.61 -13.57 11.94
C GLY A 152 -7.96 -14.69 11.12
N ILE A 153 -7.35 -14.36 9.99
CA ILE A 153 -6.71 -15.33 9.11
C ILE A 153 -5.40 -15.80 9.75
N GLU A 154 -5.34 -17.10 10.02
CA GLU A 154 -4.14 -17.75 10.55
C GLU A 154 -3.02 -17.75 9.51
N THR A 155 -1.89 -17.12 9.85
CA THR A 155 -0.73 -17.01 8.96
C THR A 155 0.51 -17.71 9.50
N SER A 156 0.58 -17.96 10.81
CA SER A 156 1.74 -18.61 11.44
C SER A 156 1.94 -20.03 10.92
N GLY A 157 3.18 -20.32 10.50
CA GLY A 157 3.55 -21.63 9.94
C GLY A 157 2.97 -21.93 8.55
N LYS A 158 2.16 -21.04 7.96
CA LYS A 158 1.55 -21.24 6.64
C LYS A 158 2.55 -21.01 5.50
N LYS A 159 2.34 -21.72 4.40
CA LYS A 159 3.08 -21.49 3.15
C LYS A 159 2.48 -20.29 2.43
N CYS A 160 3.21 -19.19 2.39
CA CYS A 160 2.82 -17.96 1.69
C CYS A 160 3.61 -17.79 0.41
N VAL A 161 2.92 -17.61 -0.72
CA VAL A 161 3.54 -17.27 -2.01
C VAL A 161 3.24 -15.83 -2.33
N VAL A 162 4.29 -15.03 -2.53
CA VAL A 162 4.21 -13.64 -2.99
C VAL A 162 4.57 -13.61 -4.48
N LEU A 163 3.61 -13.25 -5.32
CA LEU A 163 3.80 -13.08 -6.75
C LEU A 163 4.16 -11.63 -7.05
N GLY A 164 5.41 -11.41 -7.45
CA GLY A 164 5.98 -10.09 -7.69
C GLY A 164 7.11 -9.76 -6.72
N ARG A 165 8.02 -8.86 -7.15
CA ARG A 165 9.21 -8.47 -6.36
C ARG A 165 9.55 -6.99 -6.49
N SER A 166 8.53 -6.15 -6.63
CA SER A 166 8.70 -4.70 -6.63
C SER A 166 9.22 -4.20 -5.27
N ASN A 167 9.91 -3.06 -5.27
CA ASN A 167 10.42 -2.45 -4.04
C ASN A 167 9.29 -1.95 -3.13
N ILE A 168 8.15 -1.58 -3.73
CA ILE A 168 7.03 -0.96 -2.98
C ILE A 168 5.99 -1.97 -2.47
N VAL A 169 5.92 -3.18 -3.04
CA VAL A 169 4.95 -4.21 -2.63
C VAL A 169 5.62 -5.56 -2.40
N GLY A 170 6.16 -6.21 -3.44
CA GLY A 170 6.55 -7.62 -3.37
C GLY A 170 7.64 -7.90 -2.34
N LYS A 171 8.74 -7.14 -2.34
CA LYS A 171 9.83 -7.30 -1.38
C LYS A 171 9.38 -7.01 0.06
N PRO A 172 8.77 -5.84 0.38
CA PRO A 172 8.30 -5.57 1.72
C PRO A 172 7.22 -6.56 2.18
N MET A 173 6.35 -7.02 1.28
CA MET A 173 5.34 -8.02 1.62
C MET A 173 5.96 -9.35 2.05
N ALA A 174 6.94 -9.84 1.29
CA ALA A 174 7.65 -11.07 1.66
C ALA A 174 8.36 -10.94 3.02
N GLN A 175 8.97 -9.79 3.28
CA GLN A 175 9.62 -9.51 4.56
C GLN A 175 8.62 -9.48 5.72
N LEU A 176 7.47 -8.83 5.58
CA LEU A 176 6.45 -8.80 6.62
C LEU A 176 5.84 -10.19 6.87
N MET A 177 5.57 -10.95 5.82
CA MET A 177 4.98 -12.29 5.98
C MET A 177 5.92 -13.29 6.67
N MET A 178 7.24 -13.11 6.56
CA MET A 178 8.18 -13.98 7.29
C MET A 178 8.43 -13.53 8.74
N GLN A 179 8.09 -12.29 9.11
CA GLN A 179 8.35 -11.78 10.47
C GLN A 179 7.32 -12.29 11.48
N LYS A 180 7.80 -12.72 12.64
CA LYS A 180 7.00 -13.28 13.73
C LYS A 180 5.88 -12.34 14.19
N GLN A 181 6.11 -11.02 14.22
CA GLN A 181 5.12 -10.05 14.66
C GLN A 181 3.99 -9.75 13.64
N TYR A 182 4.16 -10.18 12.38
CA TYR A 182 3.20 -9.93 11.29
C TYR A 182 2.61 -11.21 10.71
N GLY A 183 3.37 -11.94 9.91
CA GLY A 183 2.89 -13.11 9.18
C GLY A 183 3.34 -14.44 9.76
N ASP A 184 4.56 -14.50 10.27
CA ASP A 184 5.17 -15.73 10.83
C ASP A 184 5.05 -16.94 9.88
N SER A 185 5.12 -16.68 8.57
CA SER A 185 4.87 -17.65 7.49
C SER A 185 6.19 -18.12 6.86
N THR A 186 6.16 -19.30 6.23
CA THR A 186 7.18 -19.70 5.27
C THR A 186 6.90 -19.04 3.93
N VAL A 187 7.81 -18.20 3.42
CA VAL A 187 7.55 -17.34 2.27
C VAL A 187 8.36 -17.75 1.04
N THR A 188 7.68 -17.94 -0.08
CA THR A 188 8.28 -18.10 -1.40
C THR A 188 7.94 -16.88 -2.26
N VAL A 189 8.96 -16.26 -2.89
CA VAL A 189 8.75 -15.15 -3.83
C VAL A 189 8.89 -15.65 -5.26
N CYS A 190 7.80 -15.52 -6.04
CA CYS A 190 7.78 -15.88 -7.45
C CYS A 190 7.70 -14.64 -8.35
N HIS A 191 8.29 -14.74 -9.54
CA HIS A 191 8.34 -13.66 -10.51
C HIS A 191 8.39 -14.21 -11.95
N SER A 192 8.44 -13.36 -12.95
CA SER A 192 8.38 -13.72 -14.39
C SER A 192 9.44 -14.71 -14.88
N ARG A 193 10.50 -14.97 -14.11
CA ARG A 193 11.54 -15.94 -14.42
C ARG A 193 11.51 -17.19 -13.53
N SER A 194 10.54 -17.29 -12.62
CA SER A 194 10.35 -18.50 -11.80
C SER A 194 9.83 -19.65 -12.67
N LYS A 195 10.54 -20.79 -12.65
CA LYS A 195 10.21 -21.94 -13.48
C LYS A 195 9.04 -22.75 -12.91
N THR A 196 8.92 -22.79 -11.59
CA THR A 196 7.95 -23.59 -10.83
C THR A 196 6.85 -22.72 -10.20
N LEU A 197 6.50 -21.59 -10.83
CA LEU A 197 5.54 -20.61 -10.26
C LEU A 197 4.18 -21.25 -9.99
N LYS A 198 3.68 -22.06 -10.92
CA LYS A 198 2.37 -22.72 -10.80
C LYS A 198 2.38 -23.74 -9.66
N GLU A 199 3.40 -24.56 -9.60
CA GLU A 199 3.58 -25.58 -8.56
C GLU A 199 3.71 -24.96 -7.17
N GLU A 200 4.42 -23.84 -7.04
CA GLU A 200 4.51 -23.09 -5.79
C GLU A 200 3.14 -22.56 -5.36
N CYS A 201 2.37 -21.98 -6.28
CA CYS A 201 1.02 -21.51 -6.00
C CYS A 201 0.08 -22.65 -5.59
N GLN A 202 0.13 -23.80 -6.24
CA GLN A 202 -0.69 -24.96 -5.93
C GLN A 202 -0.45 -25.52 -4.52
N GLN A 203 0.71 -25.26 -3.92
CA GLN A 203 1.04 -25.68 -2.56
C GLN A 203 0.78 -24.58 -1.51
N ALA A 204 0.50 -23.34 -1.93
CA ALA A 204 0.39 -22.20 -1.05
C ALA A 204 -0.91 -22.21 -0.23
N ASP A 205 -0.80 -21.92 1.07
CA ASP A 205 -1.96 -21.64 1.93
C ASP A 205 -2.46 -20.21 1.70
N ILE A 206 -1.51 -19.30 1.39
CA ILE A 206 -1.77 -17.88 1.15
C ILE A 206 -1.08 -17.48 -0.14
N ILE A 207 -1.81 -16.86 -1.07
CA ILE A 207 -1.24 -16.26 -2.29
C ILE A 207 -1.48 -14.77 -2.25
N ILE A 208 -0.40 -13.99 -2.38
CA ILE A 208 -0.45 -12.53 -2.52
C ILE A 208 -0.03 -12.19 -3.94
N ALA A 209 -0.99 -11.83 -4.78
CA ALA A 209 -0.78 -11.54 -6.19
C ALA A 209 -0.51 -10.05 -6.41
N ALA A 210 0.73 -9.70 -6.80
CA ALA A 210 1.19 -8.31 -7.00
C ALA A 210 2.09 -8.21 -8.25
N ILE A 211 1.58 -8.68 -9.40
CA ILE A 211 2.31 -8.75 -10.67
C ILE A 211 1.92 -7.61 -11.62
N GLY A 212 0.69 -7.11 -11.52
CA GLY A 212 0.12 -6.14 -12.45
C GLY A 212 -0.28 -6.78 -13.80
N LYS A 213 -0.72 -8.04 -13.79
CA LYS A 213 -1.22 -8.75 -14.96
C LYS A 213 -2.64 -9.25 -14.72
N PRO A 214 -3.65 -8.70 -15.42
CA PRO A 214 -5.05 -9.09 -15.24
C PRO A 214 -5.27 -10.60 -15.38
N ASN A 215 -6.01 -11.18 -14.43
CA ASN A 215 -6.43 -12.58 -14.41
C ASN A 215 -5.28 -13.60 -14.57
N PHE A 216 -4.09 -13.27 -14.10
CA PHE A 216 -2.92 -14.14 -14.20
C PHE A 216 -3.04 -15.40 -13.32
N VAL A 217 -3.55 -15.23 -12.08
CA VAL A 217 -3.76 -16.35 -11.16
C VAL A 217 -5.09 -17.02 -11.46
N THR A 218 -5.02 -18.24 -11.99
CA THR A 218 -6.18 -19.03 -12.41
C THR A 218 -6.50 -20.12 -11.39
N ALA A 219 -7.71 -20.71 -11.46
CA ALA A 219 -8.18 -21.70 -10.50
C ALA A 219 -7.29 -22.97 -10.43
N ASP A 220 -6.64 -23.35 -11.51
CA ASP A 220 -5.71 -24.49 -11.54
C ASP A 220 -4.35 -24.20 -10.87
N MET A 221 -4.09 -22.93 -10.51
CA MET A 221 -2.93 -22.51 -9.71
C MET A 221 -3.22 -22.46 -8.21
N VAL A 222 -4.47 -22.58 -7.78
CA VAL A 222 -4.87 -22.38 -6.40
C VAL A 222 -5.31 -23.70 -5.78
N LYS A 223 -4.80 -24.05 -4.59
CA LYS A 223 -5.28 -25.20 -3.85
C LYS A 223 -6.61 -24.91 -3.16
N GLU A 224 -7.35 -25.95 -2.85
CA GLU A 224 -8.61 -25.87 -2.10
C GLU A 224 -8.39 -25.24 -0.73
N GLY A 225 -9.25 -24.27 -0.36
CA GLY A 225 -9.21 -23.60 0.93
C GLY A 225 -8.13 -22.51 1.07
N ALA A 226 -7.36 -22.18 0.02
CA ALA A 226 -6.33 -21.14 0.09
C ALA A 226 -6.90 -19.75 0.37
N VAL A 227 -6.09 -18.88 0.94
CA VAL A 227 -6.37 -17.43 1.10
C VAL A 227 -5.75 -16.67 -0.06
N ILE A 228 -6.54 -15.82 -0.72
CA ILE A 228 -6.11 -15.09 -1.91
C ILE A 228 -6.19 -13.58 -1.66
N VAL A 229 -5.05 -12.91 -1.75
CA VAL A 229 -4.95 -11.46 -1.65
C VAL A 229 -4.52 -10.90 -3.01
N ASP A 230 -5.46 -10.29 -3.70
CA ASP A 230 -5.24 -9.66 -4.99
C ASP A 230 -4.88 -8.17 -4.81
N VAL A 231 -3.66 -7.82 -5.19
CA VAL A 231 -3.12 -6.45 -5.13
C VAL A 231 -3.25 -5.75 -6.49
N GLY A 232 -3.53 -6.49 -7.55
CA GLY A 232 -3.64 -5.99 -8.91
C GLY A 232 -4.70 -4.89 -9.05
N THR A 233 -4.39 -3.83 -9.79
CA THR A 233 -5.31 -2.71 -10.07
C THR A 233 -5.12 -2.21 -11.48
N THR A 234 -5.13 -3.11 -12.45
CA THR A 234 -4.91 -2.77 -13.86
C THR A 234 -6.20 -2.24 -14.49
N ARG A 235 -6.11 -1.11 -15.20
CA ARG A 235 -7.21 -0.60 -16.02
C ARG A 235 -7.32 -1.40 -17.31
N VAL A 236 -8.45 -2.02 -17.53
CA VAL A 236 -8.76 -2.75 -18.77
C VAL A 236 -9.92 -2.07 -19.49
N PRO A 237 -9.92 -2.02 -20.84
CA PRO A 237 -11.03 -1.45 -21.61
C PRO A 237 -12.37 -2.12 -21.24
N ASP A 238 -13.41 -1.30 -21.10
CA ASP A 238 -14.76 -1.78 -20.81
C ASP A 238 -15.79 -0.78 -21.38
N ALA A 239 -16.33 -1.10 -22.54
CA ALA A 239 -17.29 -0.25 -23.25
C ALA A 239 -18.64 -0.10 -22.51
N THR A 240 -18.92 -0.94 -21.51
CA THR A 240 -20.15 -0.84 -20.70
C THR A 240 -20.08 0.25 -19.63
N ARG A 241 -18.87 0.72 -19.32
CA ARG A 241 -18.61 1.75 -18.31
C ARG A 241 -18.54 3.13 -18.95
N LYS A 242 -19.13 4.14 -18.30
CA LYS A 242 -19.02 5.54 -18.74
C LYS A 242 -17.58 6.04 -18.85
N SER A 243 -16.68 5.49 -18.05
CA SER A 243 -15.24 5.81 -18.07
C SER A 243 -14.46 5.12 -19.19
N GLY A 244 -15.08 4.19 -19.94
CA GLY A 244 -14.44 3.39 -20.97
C GLY A 244 -13.51 2.28 -20.43
N PHE A 245 -13.38 2.12 -19.11
CA PHE A 245 -12.53 1.10 -18.48
C PHE A 245 -13.10 0.59 -17.16
N ARG A 246 -12.64 -0.59 -16.73
CA ARG A 246 -12.84 -1.14 -15.39
C ARG A 246 -11.47 -1.50 -14.77
N LEU A 247 -11.45 -1.56 -13.44
CA LEU A 247 -10.31 -2.12 -12.73
C LEU A 247 -10.40 -3.65 -12.72
N CYS A 248 -9.28 -4.29 -12.99
CA CYS A 248 -9.12 -5.73 -12.98
C CYS A 248 -7.95 -6.09 -12.08
N GLY A 249 -8.12 -7.10 -11.26
CA GLY A 249 -7.07 -7.68 -10.43
C GLY A 249 -6.16 -8.63 -11.19
N ASP A 250 -5.15 -9.13 -10.51
CA ASP A 250 -4.23 -10.14 -11.01
C ASP A 250 -4.83 -11.55 -10.94
N VAL A 251 -5.95 -11.72 -10.24
CA VAL A 251 -6.63 -12.99 -10.01
C VAL A 251 -7.87 -13.11 -10.86
N ASP A 252 -8.08 -14.27 -11.49
CA ASP A 252 -9.35 -14.66 -12.12
C ASP A 252 -10.39 -14.93 -11.02
N PHE A 253 -10.98 -13.84 -10.54
CA PHE A 253 -11.80 -13.82 -9.33
C PHE A 253 -12.94 -14.83 -9.37
N GLU A 254 -13.69 -14.88 -10.47
CA GLU A 254 -14.91 -15.72 -10.57
C GLU A 254 -14.57 -17.21 -10.42
N ASN A 255 -13.51 -17.67 -11.08
CA ASN A 255 -13.12 -19.08 -11.06
C ASN A 255 -12.33 -19.43 -9.78
N VAL A 256 -11.48 -18.53 -9.28
CA VAL A 256 -10.68 -18.76 -8.07
C VAL A 256 -11.54 -18.71 -6.81
N ALA A 257 -12.56 -17.84 -6.75
CA ALA A 257 -13.45 -17.71 -5.59
C ALA A 257 -14.14 -19.02 -5.20
N THR A 258 -14.37 -19.91 -6.16
CA THR A 258 -15.02 -21.22 -5.90
C THR A 258 -14.14 -22.17 -5.08
N LYS A 259 -12.83 -21.96 -5.06
CA LYS A 259 -11.82 -22.83 -4.42
C LYS A 259 -11.24 -22.28 -3.12
N CYS A 260 -11.17 -20.97 -2.96
CA CYS A 260 -10.51 -20.35 -1.82
C CYS A 260 -11.42 -20.24 -0.57
N SER A 261 -10.81 -20.15 0.62
CA SER A 261 -11.53 -19.85 1.86
C SER A 261 -11.80 -18.36 1.99
N PHE A 262 -10.82 -17.51 1.62
CA PHE A 262 -10.90 -16.07 1.66
C PHE A 262 -10.34 -15.48 0.37
N ILE A 263 -10.92 -14.37 -0.10
CA ILE A 263 -10.45 -13.65 -1.27
C ILE A 263 -10.74 -12.14 -1.17
N THR A 264 -9.80 -11.31 -1.61
CA THR A 264 -10.04 -9.86 -1.77
C THR A 264 -10.68 -9.55 -3.13
N PRO A 265 -11.68 -8.68 -3.20
CA PRO A 265 -12.24 -8.21 -4.48
C PRO A 265 -11.36 -7.12 -5.10
N VAL A 266 -11.43 -6.94 -6.41
CA VAL A 266 -10.89 -5.77 -7.13
C VAL A 266 -12.00 -5.17 -8.00
N PRO A 267 -12.41 -3.91 -7.73
CA PRO A 267 -11.98 -3.01 -6.65
C PRO A 267 -12.57 -3.35 -5.28
N GLY A 268 -12.03 -2.74 -4.22
CA GLY A 268 -12.60 -2.80 -2.87
C GLY A 268 -11.85 -3.67 -1.86
N GLY A 269 -10.82 -4.40 -2.30
CA GLY A 269 -9.93 -5.18 -1.43
C GLY A 269 -8.74 -4.35 -0.92
N VAL A 270 -7.55 -4.59 -1.48
CA VAL A 270 -6.28 -4.00 -1.00
C VAL A 270 -6.21 -2.48 -1.21
N GLY A 271 -6.71 -1.94 -2.34
CA GLY A 271 -6.55 -0.53 -2.68
C GLY A 271 -7.01 0.46 -1.59
N PRO A 272 -8.21 0.33 -1.00
CA PRO A 272 -8.65 1.17 0.12
C PRO A 272 -7.73 1.09 1.35
N MET A 273 -7.12 -0.06 1.59
CA MET A 273 -6.22 -0.28 2.72
C MET A 273 -4.88 0.39 2.55
N THR A 274 -4.39 0.58 1.33
CA THR A 274 -3.18 1.36 1.06
C THR A 274 -3.33 2.79 1.59
N ILE A 275 -4.45 3.45 1.27
CA ILE A 275 -4.74 4.81 1.76
C ILE A 275 -4.90 4.82 3.28
N CYS A 276 -5.60 3.84 3.82
CA CYS A 276 -5.80 3.70 5.26
C CYS A 276 -4.45 3.54 6.01
N SER A 277 -3.52 2.74 5.47
CA SER A 277 -2.19 2.54 6.05
C SER A 277 -1.33 3.80 5.99
N LEU A 278 -1.46 4.60 4.92
CA LEU A 278 -0.84 5.92 4.85
C LEU A 278 -1.35 6.83 5.97
N MET A 279 -2.66 6.83 6.25
CA MET A 279 -3.21 7.59 7.38
C MET A 279 -2.63 7.12 8.72
N LYS A 280 -2.49 5.80 8.92
CA LYS A 280 -1.84 5.25 10.13
C LYS A 280 -0.39 5.72 10.27
N ASN A 281 0.40 5.64 9.22
CA ASN A 281 1.78 6.12 9.23
C ASN A 281 1.84 7.62 9.52
N THR A 282 0.94 8.42 8.94
CA THR A 282 0.87 9.87 9.18
C THR A 282 0.49 10.19 10.62
N LEU A 283 -0.44 9.45 11.21
CA LEU A 283 -0.79 9.57 12.63
C LEU A 283 0.42 9.27 13.53
N SER A 284 1.13 8.16 13.25
CA SER A 284 2.36 7.79 13.97
C SER A 284 3.45 8.85 13.83
N ALA A 285 3.55 9.52 12.66
CA ALA A 285 4.46 10.64 12.44
C ALA A 285 4.09 11.87 13.30
N GLY A 286 2.82 12.25 13.32
CA GLY A 286 2.31 13.35 14.15
C GLY A 286 2.54 13.11 15.64
N LYS A 287 2.46 11.85 16.07
CA LYS A 287 2.73 11.41 17.46
C LYS A 287 4.23 11.20 17.75
N LYS A 288 5.11 11.26 16.74
CA LYS A 288 6.55 10.95 16.83
C LYS A 288 6.84 9.57 17.44
N GLU A 289 6.05 8.55 17.05
CA GLU A 289 6.13 7.21 17.63
C GLU A 289 7.45 6.49 17.30
N PHE A 290 7.98 6.66 16.09
CA PHE A 290 9.15 5.91 15.63
C PHE A 290 10.43 6.74 15.66
N TYR A 291 10.31 8.04 15.45
CA TYR A 291 11.43 8.97 15.35
C TYR A 291 11.18 10.20 16.19
N LYS A 292 12.18 10.55 17.00
CA LYS A 292 12.15 11.74 17.89
C LYS A 292 12.80 12.94 17.23
#